data_463a900f72712aea0834e7a42511de62
#
_entry.id   463a900f72712aea0834e7a42511de62
#
_cell.length_a   1.000
_cell.length_b   1.000
_cell.length_c   1.000
_cell.angle_alpha   90.00
_cell.angle_beta   90.00
_cell.angle_gamma   90.00
#
_symmetry.space_group_name_H-M   'P 1'
#
loop_
_entity.id
_entity.type
_entity.pdbx_description
1 polymer ?
#
loop_
_entity_poly.entity_id
_entity_poly.type
_entity_poly.pdbx_seq_one_letter_code
_entity_poly.pdbx_strand_id
1 'polypeptide(L)'
;VLLGTALGDALGLPMEGMSAAVVARYFPRVDRFHLLGRRGFVSDDTEQSALIAQSLGRHAGAPDAIVRAFRRALLGWFLRLPWGIGWGTLRACARILVGVRESGVRTAGNGAAMRAAIVGAAYAEDAISRRLVGERLARVTHTDPRAVAGALFVGEVAAACACAPHAQLDARALVAEVGEPSLRSALELAVTLAEEGVDEGEAAARLGTSGFVLHSVPFATYAFLRGGTPLEVIQRAIAAGGDTDSNAAIAGAFAGALHGESGLPAALLEELHDGPFGPTHLRALAAHLTPTEAIADGSSRGERLATYSPTLALARNLALFPVVLVHAVRVVASRFV
;
A
#
# COMPACT_ATOMS: atom_id res chain seq x y z
N VAL A 1 0.89 -8.73 5.28
CA VAL A 1 0.49 -7.43 4.71
C VAL A 1 1.67 -6.49 4.57
N LEU A 2 2.26 -5.96 5.66
CA LEU A 2 3.30 -4.92 5.59
C LEU A 2 4.50 -5.30 4.71
N LEU A 3 5.01 -6.53 4.81
CA LEU A 3 6.11 -7.00 4.00
C LEU A 3 5.72 -7.20 2.52
N GLY A 4 4.49 -7.64 2.26
CA GLY A 4 3.96 -7.73 0.89
C GLY A 4 3.81 -6.36 0.24
N THR A 5 3.30 -5.36 0.99
CA THR A 5 3.28 -3.95 0.59
C THR A 5 4.70 -3.49 0.22
N ALA A 6 5.67 -3.71 1.12
CA ALA A 6 7.05 -3.26 0.93
C ALA A 6 7.75 -3.91 -0.28
N LEU A 7 7.47 -5.18 -0.55
CA LEU A 7 7.99 -5.86 -1.75
C LEU A 7 7.40 -5.27 -3.03
N GLY A 8 6.07 -5.10 -3.07
CA GLY A 8 5.39 -4.53 -4.23
C GLY A 8 5.86 -3.11 -4.52
N ASP A 9 5.85 -2.25 -3.51
CA ASP A 9 6.35 -0.89 -3.54
C ASP A 9 7.80 -0.84 -4.07
N ALA A 10 8.75 -1.50 -3.40
CA ALA A 10 10.16 -1.43 -3.76
C ALA A 10 10.50 -2.05 -5.13
N LEU A 11 9.75 -3.06 -5.58
CA LEU A 11 9.91 -3.65 -6.92
C LEU A 11 9.31 -2.74 -7.99
N GLY A 12 8.14 -2.13 -7.72
CA GLY A 12 7.42 -1.28 -8.66
C GLY A 12 8.03 0.10 -8.85
N LEU A 13 8.57 0.68 -7.79
CA LEU A 13 9.09 2.05 -7.73
C LEU A 13 10.04 2.46 -8.88
N PRO A 14 11.00 1.61 -9.33
CA PRO A 14 11.89 1.98 -10.44
C PRO A 14 11.19 2.13 -11.80
N MET A 15 9.93 1.70 -11.89
CA MET A 15 9.15 1.69 -13.13
C MET A 15 7.94 2.64 -13.08
N GLU A 16 7.77 3.37 -11.95
CA GLU A 16 6.69 4.33 -11.75
C GLU A 16 6.63 5.37 -12.88
N GLY A 17 5.44 5.57 -13.44
CA GLY A 17 5.19 6.54 -14.51
C GLY A 17 5.64 6.11 -15.90
N MET A 18 6.20 4.91 -16.07
CA MET A 18 6.60 4.34 -17.36
C MET A 18 5.42 3.59 -18.02
N SER A 19 5.44 3.51 -19.36
CA SER A 19 4.49 2.65 -20.08
C SER A 19 4.89 1.18 -20.01
N ALA A 20 3.94 0.26 -20.22
CA ALA A 20 4.21 -1.18 -20.29
C ALA A 20 5.33 -1.53 -21.29
N ALA A 21 5.36 -0.89 -22.45
CA ALA A 21 6.41 -1.10 -23.46
C ALA A 21 7.80 -0.72 -22.95
N VAL A 22 7.90 0.39 -22.21
CA VAL A 22 9.16 0.84 -21.59
C VAL A 22 9.58 -0.09 -20.48
N VAL A 23 8.63 -0.54 -19.63
CA VAL A 23 8.89 -1.53 -18.57
C VAL A 23 9.44 -2.81 -19.19
N ALA A 24 8.75 -3.38 -20.19
CA ALA A 24 9.19 -4.62 -20.86
C ALA A 24 10.57 -4.49 -21.50
N ARG A 25 10.88 -3.33 -22.08
CA ARG A 25 12.15 -3.08 -22.78
C ARG A 25 13.35 -2.93 -21.83
N TYR A 26 13.17 -2.15 -20.74
CA TYR A 26 14.30 -1.78 -19.86
C TYR A 26 14.36 -2.59 -18.57
N PHE A 27 13.28 -3.25 -18.18
CA PHE A 27 13.17 -4.07 -17.00
C PHE A 27 12.58 -5.45 -17.31
N PRO A 28 13.24 -6.24 -18.18
CA PRO A 28 12.70 -7.54 -18.62
C PRO A 28 12.63 -8.57 -17.48
N ARG A 29 13.19 -8.24 -16.32
CA ARG A 29 13.17 -9.07 -15.12
C ARG A 29 12.75 -8.23 -13.92
N VAL A 30 11.58 -8.52 -13.38
CA VAL A 30 11.01 -7.91 -12.18
C VAL A 30 11.16 -8.86 -10.97
N ASP A 31 12.26 -9.61 -10.96
CA ASP A 31 12.63 -10.55 -9.90
C ASP A 31 13.78 -9.99 -9.00
N ARG A 32 14.06 -8.71 -9.11
CA ARG A 32 15.09 -8.00 -8.38
C ARG A 32 14.80 -6.51 -8.29
N PHE A 33 15.47 -5.82 -7.38
CA PHE A 33 15.38 -4.37 -7.27
C PHE A 33 16.27 -3.66 -8.30
N HIS A 34 15.82 -2.48 -8.77
CA HIS A 34 16.46 -1.76 -9.86
C HIS A 34 16.76 -0.28 -9.55
N LEU A 35 16.33 0.25 -8.39
CA LEU A 35 16.52 1.67 -8.08
C LEU A 35 17.99 2.01 -7.77
N LEU A 36 18.62 1.26 -6.88
CA LEU A 36 20.02 1.45 -6.48
C LEU A 36 20.72 0.10 -6.28
N GLY A 37 21.34 -0.39 -7.34
CA GLY A 37 21.94 -1.74 -7.37
C GLY A 37 20.89 -2.81 -7.14
N ARG A 38 21.15 -3.73 -6.20
CA ARG A 38 20.22 -4.82 -5.82
C ARG A 38 19.47 -4.54 -4.51
N ARG A 39 19.59 -3.36 -3.93
CA ARG A 39 18.89 -2.99 -2.70
C ARG A 39 17.53 -2.41 -3.02
N GLY A 40 16.49 -2.95 -2.38
CA GLY A 40 15.14 -2.43 -2.43
C GLY A 40 14.97 -1.28 -1.45
N PHE A 41 14.38 -0.18 -1.93
CA PHE A 41 13.99 0.96 -1.11
C PHE A 41 12.49 1.16 -1.24
N VAL A 42 11.85 1.40 -0.12
CA VAL A 42 10.40 1.65 -0.05
C VAL A 42 10.08 3.13 -0.22
N SER A 43 8.90 3.41 -0.71
CA SER A 43 8.33 4.75 -0.91
C SER A 43 7.27 5.09 0.14
N ASP A 44 6.45 6.08 -0.16
CA ASP A 44 5.37 6.53 0.71
C ASP A 44 4.27 5.48 0.90
N ASP A 45 4.09 4.51 0.02
CA ASP A 45 3.15 3.39 0.17
C ASP A 45 3.44 2.58 1.44
N THR A 46 4.66 2.11 1.58
CA THR A 46 5.10 1.35 2.75
C THR A 46 5.22 2.23 3.99
N GLU A 47 5.79 3.42 3.84
CA GLU A 47 6.03 4.32 4.97
C GLU A 47 4.72 4.73 5.63
N GLN A 48 3.69 5.11 4.85
CA GLN A 48 2.38 5.47 5.39
C GLN A 48 1.63 4.27 5.96
N SER A 49 1.77 3.08 5.38
CA SER A 49 1.25 1.82 5.95
C SER A 49 1.85 1.53 7.31
N ALA A 50 3.17 1.71 7.47
CA ALA A 50 3.85 1.57 8.76
C ALA A 50 3.41 2.63 9.79
N LEU A 51 3.17 3.88 9.38
CA LEU A 51 2.62 4.92 10.27
C LEU A 51 1.22 4.57 10.78
N ILE A 52 0.37 3.96 9.93
CA ILE A 52 -0.95 3.46 10.35
C ILE A 52 -0.76 2.29 11.33
N ALA A 53 0.07 1.30 11.02
CA ALA A 53 0.36 0.18 11.92
C ALA A 53 0.84 0.67 13.30
N GLN A 54 1.75 1.63 13.32
CA GLN A 54 2.23 2.26 14.55
C GLN A 54 1.10 2.96 15.34
N SER A 55 0.18 3.60 14.64
CA SER A 55 -0.94 4.32 15.27
C SER A 55 -1.97 3.36 15.85
N LEU A 56 -2.24 2.26 15.15
CA LEU A 56 -3.10 1.16 15.60
C LEU A 56 -2.52 0.48 16.85
N GLY A 57 -1.24 0.12 16.83
CA GLY A 57 -0.58 -0.55 17.94
C GLY A 57 -0.50 0.31 19.22
N ARG A 58 -0.42 1.64 19.07
CA ARG A 58 -0.40 2.57 20.22
C ARG A 58 -1.75 2.83 20.87
N HIS A 59 -2.83 2.73 20.12
CA HIS A 59 -4.14 3.23 20.52
C HIS A 59 -5.25 2.22 20.20
N ALA A 60 -4.97 0.91 20.34
CA ALA A 60 -5.95 -0.14 20.08
C ALA A 60 -7.30 0.15 20.77
N GLY A 61 -8.39 -0.02 20.05
CA GLY A 61 -9.75 0.22 20.57
C GLY A 61 -10.17 1.69 20.72
N ALA A 62 -9.33 2.66 20.35
CA ALA A 62 -9.64 4.10 20.47
C ALA A 62 -9.55 4.83 19.12
N PRO A 63 -10.59 4.76 18.25
CA PRO A 63 -10.54 5.28 16.87
C PRO A 63 -10.07 6.74 16.76
N ASP A 64 -10.55 7.63 17.62
CA ASP A 64 -10.14 9.03 17.61
C ASP A 64 -8.67 9.23 17.99
N ALA A 65 -8.14 8.41 18.89
CA ALA A 65 -6.73 8.45 19.26
C ALA A 65 -5.83 7.93 18.14
N ILE A 66 -6.26 6.86 17.43
CA ILE A 66 -5.58 6.31 16.25
C ILE A 66 -5.46 7.39 15.17
N VAL A 67 -6.55 8.06 14.83
CA VAL A 67 -6.58 9.11 13.80
C VAL A 67 -5.69 10.29 14.19
N ARG A 68 -5.74 10.73 15.44
CA ARG A 68 -4.87 11.81 15.92
C ARG A 68 -3.40 11.40 15.89
N ALA A 69 -3.08 10.15 16.25
CA ALA A 69 -1.71 9.63 16.21
C ALA A 69 -1.19 9.56 14.77
N PHE A 70 -1.98 8.97 13.85
CA PHE A 70 -1.63 8.92 12.44
C PHE A 70 -1.41 10.33 11.85
N ARG A 71 -2.30 11.26 12.13
CA ARG A 71 -2.18 12.65 11.66
C ARG A 71 -0.86 13.32 12.11
N ARG A 72 -0.46 13.12 13.38
CA ARG A 72 0.82 13.62 13.90
C ARG A 72 2.01 12.92 13.26
N ALA A 73 1.93 11.60 13.12
CA ALA A 73 2.95 10.79 12.49
C ALA A 73 3.15 11.18 11.01
N LEU A 74 2.05 11.41 10.29
CA LEU A 74 2.06 11.85 8.88
C LEU A 74 2.69 13.24 8.73
N LEU A 75 2.40 14.19 9.64
CA LEU A 75 3.07 15.49 9.64
C LEU A 75 4.57 15.34 9.89
N GLY A 76 4.94 14.56 10.91
CA GLY A 76 6.33 14.28 11.19
C GLY A 76 7.06 13.61 10.01
N TRP A 77 6.40 12.70 9.31
CA TRP A 77 6.90 12.06 8.08
C TRP A 77 7.08 13.09 6.96
N PHE A 78 6.10 13.94 6.73
CA PHE A 78 6.14 15.00 5.72
C PHE A 78 7.33 15.95 5.92
N LEU A 79 7.61 16.34 7.18
CA LEU A 79 8.74 17.22 7.52
C LEU A 79 10.12 16.58 7.29
N ARG A 80 10.20 15.29 7.01
CA ARG A 80 11.43 14.58 6.67
C ARG A 80 11.63 14.42 5.15
N LEU A 81 10.92 15.22 4.37
CA LEU A 81 11.09 15.32 2.92
C LEU A 81 10.95 13.95 2.22
N PRO A 82 9.84 13.25 2.40
CA PRO A 82 9.60 11.98 1.72
C PRO A 82 9.54 12.21 0.21
N TRP A 83 9.90 11.19 -0.53
CA TRP A 83 9.74 11.15 -1.98
C TRP A 83 8.59 10.21 -2.35
N GLY A 84 8.06 10.34 -3.59
CA GLY A 84 6.87 9.60 -4.02
C GLY A 84 5.54 10.22 -3.58
N ILE A 85 5.54 11.28 -2.77
CA ILE A 85 4.32 11.84 -2.18
C ILE A 85 3.30 12.29 -3.23
N GLY A 86 2.14 11.65 -3.24
CA GLY A 86 1.03 12.01 -4.11
C GLY A 86 0.45 13.41 -3.79
N TRP A 87 -0.05 14.08 -4.83
CA TRP A 87 -0.54 15.46 -4.76
C TRP A 87 -1.64 15.68 -3.70
N GLY A 88 -2.53 14.68 -3.52
CA GLY A 88 -3.57 14.72 -2.48
C GLY A 88 -2.99 14.72 -1.07
N THR A 89 -2.04 13.83 -0.80
CA THR A 89 -1.35 13.72 0.49
C THR A 89 -0.52 14.96 0.77
N LEU A 90 0.21 15.49 -0.21
CA LEU A 90 0.98 16.73 -0.09
C LEU A 90 0.09 17.90 0.39
N ARG A 91 -1.04 18.11 -0.27
CA ARG A 91 -2.00 19.18 0.09
C ARG A 91 -2.60 18.97 1.48
N ALA A 92 -2.92 17.73 1.84
CA ALA A 92 -3.42 17.41 3.17
C ALA A 92 -2.35 17.67 4.26
N CYS A 93 -1.09 17.28 4.03
CA CYS A 93 0.02 17.56 4.94
C CYS A 93 0.24 19.08 5.13
N ALA A 94 0.17 19.87 4.05
CA ALA A 94 0.24 21.32 4.14
C ALA A 94 -0.91 21.89 5.00
N ARG A 95 -2.13 21.36 4.85
CA ARG A 95 -3.28 21.73 5.70
C ARG A 95 -3.07 21.34 7.17
N ILE A 96 -2.48 20.19 7.43
CA ILE A 96 -2.13 19.77 8.80
C ILE A 96 -1.10 20.74 9.40
N LEU A 97 -0.08 21.10 8.63
CA LEU A 97 1.01 21.98 9.06
C LEU A 97 0.49 23.36 9.52
N VAL A 98 -0.52 23.90 8.81
CA VAL A 98 -1.14 25.18 9.19
C VAL A 98 -2.32 25.03 10.17
N GLY A 99 -2.49 23.88 10.79
CA GLY A 99 -3.44 23.64 11.88
C GLY A 99 -4.89 23.39 11.45
N VAL A 100 -5.17 23.14 10.18
CA VAL A 100 -6.54 22.82 9.70
C VAL A 100 -6.99 21.49 10.31
N ARG A 101 -8.13 21.49 11.01
CA ARG A 101 -8.65 20.29 11.69
C ARG A 101 -9.02 19.18 10.72
N GLU A 102 -9.82 19.49 9.71
CA GLU A 102 -10.23 18.57 8.63
C GLU A 102 -9.26 18.73 7.46
N SER A 103 -8.13 18.01 7.53
CA SER A 103 -7.03 18.16 6.57
C SER A 103 -7.28 17.54 5.21
N GLY A 104 -8.20 16.57 5.10
CA GLY A 104 -8.48 15.87 3.86
C GLY A 104 -8.87 16.80 2.72
N VAL A 105 -8.47 16.46 1.51
CA VAL A 105 -8.80 17.20 0.28
C VAL A 105 -9.64 16.33 -0.65
N ARG A 106 -10.54 16.96 -1.42
CA ARG A 106 -11.37 16.25 -2.39
C ARG A 106 -10.52 15.86 -3.60
N THR A 107 -9.98 14.66 -3.56
CA THR A 107 -9.15 14.05 -4.60
C THR A 107 -9.42 12.56 -4.66
N ALA A 108 -9.47 12.02 -5.86
CA ALA A 108 -9.72 10.61 -6.13
C ALA A 108 -8.42 9.83 -6.45
N GLY A 109 -7.28 10.26 -5.90
CA GLY A 109 -6.05 9.50 -5.94
C GLY A 109 -6.10 8.26 -5.05
N ASN A 110 -5.21 7.31 -5.29
CA ASN A 110 -5.10 6.04 -4.57
C ASN A 110 -4.36 6.15 -3.22
N GLY A 111 -3.83 7.32 -2.85
CA GLY A 111 -3.00 7.48 -1.65
C GLY A 111 -3.66 7.11 -0.30
N ALA A 112 -5.00 6.98 -0.24
CA ALA A 112 -5.68 6.39 0.91
C ALA A 112 -5.77 4.86 0.80
N ALA A 113 -5.94 4.32 -0.41
CA ALA A 113 -6.10 2.89 -0.69
C ALA A 113 -4.78 2.13 -0.50
N MET A 114 -3.65 2.67 -0.99
CA MET A 114 -2.32 2.04 -0.95
C MET A 114 -1.88 1.62 0.47
N ARG A 115 -2.37 2.33 1.49
CA ARG A 115 -2.02 2.11 2.91
C ARG A 115 -3.15 1.50 3.74
N ALA A 116 -4.27 1.08 3.14
CA ALA A 116 -5.46 0.64 3.86
C ALA A 116 -5.44 -0.83 4.28
N ALA A 117 -4.68 -1.68 3.59
CA ALA A 117 -4.65 -3.13 3.82
C ALA A 117 -4.29 -3.49 5.26
N ILE A 118 -3.41 -2.73 5.92
CA ILE A 118 -3.03 -2.99 7.32
C ILE A 118 -4.19 -2.76 8.30
N VAL A 119 -5.13 -1.86 7.98
CA VAL A 119 -6.35 -1.68 8.78
C VAL A 119 -7.23 -2.93 8.67
N GLY A 120 -7.34 -3.47 7.44
CA GLY A 120 -8.03 -4.72 7.17
C GLY A 120 -7.50 -5.87 8.02
N ALA A 121 -6.19 -6.10 7.98
CA ALA A 121 -5.56 -7.17 8.74
C ALA A 121 -5.65 -6.96 10.27
N ALA A 122 -5.52 -5.72 10.76
CA ALA A 122 -5.59 -5.41 12.18
C ALA A 122 -7.00 -5.61 12.78
N TYR A 123 -8.04 -5.43 11.99
CA TYR A 123 -9.45 -5.63 12.38
C TYR A 123 -10.11 -6.72 11.52
N ALA A 124 -9.39 -7.81 11.25
CA ALA A 124 -9.86 -8.85 10.34
C ALA A 124 -11.24 -9.40 10.75
N GLU A 125 -11.46 -9.64 12.04
CA GLU A 125 -12.70 -10.18 12.61
C GLU A 125 -13.70 -9.10 13.07
N ASP A 126 -13.30 -7.82 13.12
CA ASP A 126 -14.17 -6.70 13.54
C ASP A 126 -14.47 -5.75 12.38
N ALA A 127 -15.52 -6.09 11.61
CA ALA A 127 -15.93 -5.31 10.45
C ALA A 127 -16.38 -3.87 10.82
N ILE A 128 -16.95 -3.68 12.01
CA ILE A 128 -17.42 -2.36 12.45
C ILE A 128 -16.23 -1.43 12.68
N SER A 129 -15.26 -1.86 13.48
CA SER A 129 -14.03 -1.09 13.74
C SER A 129 -13.21 -0.91 12.47
N ARG A 130 -13.11 -1.94 11.62
CA ARG A 130 -12.40 -1.88 10.34
C ARG A 130 -12.93 -0.77 9.45
N ARG A 131 -14.24 -0.71 9.22
CA ARG A 131 -14.90 0.31 8.40
C ARG A 131 -14.78 1.71 9.03
N LEU A 132 -15.06 1.83 10.32
CA LEU A 132 -15.00 3.09 11.05
C LEU A 132 -13.59 3.70 11.03
N VAL A 133 -12.58 2.91 11.41
CA VAL A 133 -11.18 3.36 11.47
C VAL A 133 -10.63 3.59 10.06
N GLY A 134 -10.92 2.68 9.12
CA GLY A 134 -10.51 2.80 7.71
C GLY A 134 -11.02 4.08 7.06
N GLU A 135 -12.31 4.39 7.20
CA GLU A 135 -12.91 5.63 6.68
C GLU A 135 -12.24 6.86 7.27
N ARG A 136 -12.09 6.91 8.60
CA ARG A 136 -11.49 8.06 9.28
C ARG A 136 -10.03 8.27 8.89
N LEU A 137 -9.24 7.21 8.76
CA LEU A 137 -7.85 7.28 8.32
C LEU A 137 -7.74 7.72 6.85
N ALA A 138 -8.61 7.24 5.96
CA ALA A 138 -8.69 7.70 4.57
C ALA A 138 -8.96 9.21 4.51
N ARG A 139 -9.94 9.69 5.29
CA ARG A 139 -10.36 11.09 5.34
C ARG A 139 -9.32 12.06 5.91
N VAL A 140 -8.25 11.59 6.55
CA VAL A 140 -7.12 12.45 6.94
C VAL A 140 -6.51 13.14 5.72
N THR A 141 -6.51 12.49 4.56
CA THR A 141 -5.90 13.01 3.32
C THR A 141 -6.85 13.10 2.15
N HIS A 142 -7.79 12.15 1.99
CA HIS A 142 -8.68 12.01 0.83
C HIS A 142 -10.15 12.02 1.27
N THR A 143 -10.94 12.97 0.77
CA THR A 143 -12.37 13.07 1.10
C THR A 143 -13.29 12.76 -0.08
N ASP A 144 -12.74 12.51 -1.27
CA ASP A 144 -13.53 12.07 -2.42
C ASP A 144 -14.15 10.67 -2.11
N PRO A 145 -15.46 10.48 -2.33
CA PRO A 145 -16.14 9.21 -2.02
C PRO A 145 -15.48 7.99 -2.67
N ARG A 146 -14.96 8.13 -3.89
CA ARG A 146 -14.26 7.05 -4.62
C ARG A 146 -12.98 6.63 -3.91
N ALA A 147 -12.17 7.61 -3.46
CA ALA A 147 -10.93 7.34 -2.75
C ALA A 147 -11.17 6.69 -1.38
N VAL A 148 -12.22 7.13 -0.66
CA VAL A 148 -12.63 6.52 0.60
C VAL A 148 -13.13 5.10 0.38
N ALA A 149 -14.01 4.88 -0.60
CA ALA A 149 -14.52 3.56 -0.95
C ALA A 149 -13.41 2.60 -1.38
N GLY A 150 -12.42 3.08 -2.17
CA GLY A 150 -11.25 2.30 -2.56
C GLY A 150 -10.41 1.86 -1.37
N ALA A 151 -10.17 2.76 -0.40
CA ALA A 151 -9.47 2.42 0.83
C ALA A 151 -10.23 1.38 1.67
N LEU A 152 -11.54 1.53 1.80
CA LEU A 152 -12.38 0.55 2.51
C LEU A 152 -12.34 -0.81 1.82
N PHE A 153 -12.49 -0.86 0.49
CA PHE A 153 -12.43 -2.10 -0.27
C PHE A 153 -11.08 -2.82 -0.11
N VAL A 154 -9.97 -2.09 -0.18
CA VAL A 154 -8.63 -2.67 0.08
C VAL A 154 -8.54 -3.26 1.50
N GLY A 155 -9.12 -2.58 2.49
CA GLY A 155 -9.22 -3.11 3.86
C GLY A 155 -10.08 -4.38 3.94
N GLU A 156 -11.23 -4.44 3.25
CA GLU A 156 -12.11 -5.62 3.24
C GLU A 156 -11.43 -6.83 2.59
N VAL A 157 -10.74 -6.65 1.44
CA VAL A 157 -9.98 -7.73 0.79
C VAL A 157 -8.87 -8.25 1.71
N ALA A 158 -8.09 -7.35 2.31
CA ALA A 158 -7.01 -7.74 3.21
C ALA A 158 -7.53 -8.50 4.46
N ALA A 159 -8.68 -8.09 5.00
CA ALA A 159 -9.33 -8.77 6.11
C ALA A 159 -9.80 -10.18 5.73
N ALA A 160 -10.47 -10.31 4.58
CA ALA A 160 -10.95 -11.60 4.08
C ALA A 160 -9.79 -12.58 3.85
N CYS A 161 -8.67 -12.10 3.27
CA CYS A 161 -7.46 -12.91 3.09
C CYS A 161 -6.82 -13.32 4.42
N ALA A 162 -6.81 -12.43 5.42
CA ALA A 162 -6.23 -12.72 6.73
C ALA A 162 -7.07 -13.70 7.56
N CYS A 163 -8.40 -13.65 7.45
CA CYS A 163 -9.32 -14.56 8.16
C CYS A 163 -9.34 -15.97 7.58
N ALA A 164 -9.06 -16.12 6.28
CA ALA A 164 -9.16 -17.41 5.59
C ALA A 164 -7.91 -17.65 4.73
N PRO A 165 -6.73 -17.82 5.36
CA PRO A 165 -5.50 -18.08 4.63
C PRO A 165 -5.66 -19.35 3.79
N HIS A 166 -5.20 -19.29 2.54
CA HIS A 166 -5.30 -20.35 1.54
C HIS A 166 -6.74 -20.68 1.04
N ALA A 167 -7.77 -19.96 1.49
CA ALA A 167 -9.11 -20.10 0.95
C ALA A 167 -9.28 -19.28 -0.35
N GLN A 168 -10.21 -19.72 -1.19
CA GLN A 168 -10.61 -18.94 -2.34
C GLN A 168 -11.44 -17.73 -1.89
N LEU A 169 -10.99 -16.53 -2.25
CA LEU A 169 -11.69 -15.28 -1.95
C LEU A 169 -12.97 -15.15 -2.79
N ASP A 170 -14.11 -14.92 -2.16
CA ASP A 170 -15.32 -14.54 -2.89
C ASP A 170 -15.26 -13.04 -3.24
N ALA A 171 -14.55 -12.74 -4.32
CA ALA A 171 -14.38 -11.38 -4.79
C ALA A 171 -15.70 -10.73 -5.22
N ARG A 172 -16.64 -11.50 -5.78
CA ARG A 172 -17.96 -10.98 -6.21
C ARG A 172 -18.79 -10.52 -5.03
N ALA A 173 -18.79 -11.28 -3.93
CA ALA A 173 -19.49 -10.87 -2.71
C ALA A 173 -18.89 -9.58 -2.13
N LEU A 174 -17.56 -9.46 -2.07
CA LEU A 174 -16.90 -8.24 -1.59
C LEU A 174 -17.21 -7.02 -2.47
N VAL A 175 -17.24 -7.19 -3.79
CA VAL A 175 -17.56 -6.10 -4.73
C VAL A 175 -19.02 -5.67 -4.60
N ALA A 176 -19.95 -6.60 -4.36
CA ALA A 176 -21.37 -6.28 -4.17
C ALA A 176 -21.63 -5.33 -2.97
N GLU A 177 -20.78 -5.40 -1.94
CA GLU A 177 -20.84 -4.54 -0.75
C GLU A 177 -20.31 -3.11 -0.98
N VAL A 178 -19.64 -2.84 -2.12
CA VAL A 178 -19.10 -1.50 -2.41
C VAL A 178 -20.23 -0.52 -2.70
N GLY A 179 -20.37 0.50 -1.84
CA GLY A 179 -21.45 1.49 -1.94
C GLY A 179 -21.24 2.55 -3.02
N GLU A 180 -20.00 2.78 -3.48
CA GLU A 180 -19.68 3.78 -4.50
C GLU A 180 -19.84 3.18 -5.92
N PRO A 181 -20.77 3.70 -6.75
CA PRO A 181 -21.15 3.03 -8.00
C PRO A 181 -20.01 2.91 -9.03
N SER A 182 -19.20 3.96 -9.18
CA SER A 182 -18.13 3.96 -10.19
C SER A 182 -17.03 2.95 -9.82
N LEU A 183 -16.70 2.85 -8.52
CA LEU A 183 -15.72 1.88 -8.05
C LEU A 183 -16.27 0.46 -8.16
N ARG A 184 -17.54 0.25 -7.78
CA ARG A 184 -18.19 -1.06 -7.93
C ARG A 184 -18.10 -1.55 -9.37
N SER A 185 -18.52 -0.73 -10.35
CA SER A 185 -18.47 -1.11 -11.76
C SER A 185 -17.05 -1.41 -12.25
N ALA A 186 -16.05 -0.64 -11.82
CA ALA A 186 -14.65 -0.90 -12.18
C ALA A 186 -14.12 -2.20 -11.55
N LEU A 187 -14.54 -2.53 -10.33
CA LEU A 187 -14.19 -3.77 -9.65
C LEU A 187 -14.91 -4.97 -10.25
N GLU A 188 -16.20 -4.85 -10.63
CA GLU A 188 -16.93 -5.89 -11.36
C GLU A 188 -16.21 -6.25 -12.66
N LEU A 189 -15.74 -5.23 -13.41
CA LEU A 189 -14.93 -5.46 -14.60
C LEU A 189 -13.61 -6.17 -14.25
N ALA A 190 -12.91 -5.77 -13.18
CA ALA A 190 -11.66 -6.39 -12.77
C ALA A 190 -11.84 -7.87 -12.41
N VAL A 191 -12.90 -8.22 -11.69
CA VAL A 191 -13.25 -9.61 -11.37
C VAL A 191 -13.52 -10.41 -12.64
N THR A 192 -14.34 -9.87 -13.55
CA THR A 192 -14.67 -10.52 -14.82
C THR A 192 -13.41 -10.79 -15.65
N LEU A 193 -12.54 -9.80 -15.82
CA LEU A 193 -11.28 -9.96 -16.55
C LEU A 193 -10.35 -11.02 -15.93
N ALA A 194 -10.31 -11.08 -14.59
CA ALA A 194 -9.53 -12.09 -13.89
C ALA A 194 -10.08 -13.50 -14.11
N GLU A 195 -11.39 -13.68 -14.03
CA GLU A 195 -12.07 -14.98 -14.25
C GLU A 195 -11.96 -15.46 -15.71
N GLU A 196 -12.07 -14.55 -16.68
CA GLU A 196 -11.91 -14.84 -18.10
C GLU A 196 -10.45 -15.13 -18.49
N GLY A 197 -9.51 -14.89 -17.61
CA GLY A 197 -8.11 -15.16 -17.87
C GLY A 197 -7.44 -14.17 -18.83
N VAL A 198 -8.01 -12.98 -18.97
CA VAL A 198 -7.49 -11.89 -19.83
C VAL A 198 -6.05 -11.54 -19.43
N ASP A 199 -5.20 -11.23 -20.40
CA ASP A 199 -3.81 -10.85 -20.15
C ASP A 199 -3.66 -9.46 -19.55
N GLU A 200 -2.49 -9.17 -18.99
CA GLU A 200 -2.21 -7.94 -18.26
C GLU A 200 -2.30 -6.68 -19.13
N GLY A 201 -1.93 -6.77 -20.40
CA GLY A 201 -1.94 -5.64 -21.33
C GLY A 201 -3.37 -5.23 -21.68
N GLU A 202 -4.24 -6.20 -22.00
CA GLU A 202 -5.65 -5.93 -22.25
C GLU A 202 -6.36 -5.47 -21.00
N ALA A 203 -6.11 -6.10 -19.84
CA ALA A 203 -6.68 -5.67 -18.57
C ALA A 203 -6.28 -4.22 -18.24
N ALA A 204 -5.02 -3.85 -18.43
CA ALA A 204 -4.52 -2.49 -18.23
C ALA A 204 -5.20 -1.48 -19.17
N ALA A 205 -5.42 -1.85 -20.43
CA ALA A 205 -6.11 -1.00 -21.40
C ALA A 205 -7.57 -0.72 -20.99
N ARG A 206 -8.23 -1.67 -20.36
CA ARG A 206 -9.64 -1.58 -19.96
C ARG A 206 -9.85 -0.94 -18.57
N LEU A 207 -8.96 -1.22 -17.61
CA LEU A 207 -9.07 -0.75 -16.23
C LEU A 207 -8.29 0.55 -16.00
N GLY A 208 -7.21 0.77 -16.74
CA GLY A 208 -6.20 1.78 -16.44
C GLY A 208 -5.25 1.34 -15.31
N THR A 209 -4.10 2.03 -15.22
CA THR A 209 -3.02 1.69 -14.25
C THR A 209 -2.46 2.91 -13.54
N SER A 210 -3.09 4.08 -13.67
CA SER A 210 -2.61 5.33 -13.06
C SER A 210 -2.98 5.43 -11.58
N GLY A 211 -2.41 6.41 -10.86
CA GLY A 211 -2.74 6.73 -9.46
C GLY A 211 -4.17 7.21 -9.20
N PHE A 212 -5.07 7.14 -10.17
CA PHE A 212 -6.50 7.33 -9.98
C PHE A 212 -7.10 6.08 -9.34
N VAL A 213 -7.84 6.24 -8.23
CA VAL A 213 -8.32 5.11 -7.43
C VAL A 213 -9.19 4.12 -8.21
N LEU A 214 -9.95 4.60 -9.22
CA LEU A 214 -10.75 3.73 -10.10
C LEU A 214 -9.91 2.97 -11.14
N HIS A 215 -8.61 3.25 -11.23
CA HIS A 215 -7.66 2.48 -12.02
C HIS A 215 -6.85 1.55 -11.13
N SER A 216 -6.14 2.11 -10.15
CA SER A 216 -5.18 1.37 -9.33
C SER A 216 -5.83 0.25 -8.49
N VAL A 217 -6.93 0.52 -7.80
CA VAL A 217 -7.57 -0.50 -6.94
C VAL A 217 -8.16 -1.65 -7.76
N PRO A 218 -8.93 -1.40 -8.85
CA PRO A 218 -9.41 -2.47 -9.72
C PRO A 218 -8.27 -3.25 -10.39
N PHE A 219 -7.22 -2.57 -10.87
CA PHE A 219 -6.11 -3.25 -11.52
C PHE A 219 -5.29 -4.12 -10.55
N ALA A 220 -4.99 -3.61 -9.34
CA ALA A 220 -4.34 -4.40 -8.30
C ALA A 220 -5.20 -5.62 -7.87
N THR A 221 -6.53 -5.45 -7.83
CA THR A 221 -7.47 -6.53 -7.54
C THR A 221 -7.46 -7.58 -8.66
N TYR A 222 -7.51 -7.16 -9.93
CA TYR A 222 -7.35 -8.05 -11.08
C TYR A 222 -6.03 -8.83 -10.98
N ALA A 223 -4.90 -8.13 -10.77
CA ALA A 223 -3.59 -8.75 -10.68
C ALA A 223 -3.52 -9.82 -9.58
N PHE A 224 -4.16 -9.58 -8.44
CA PHE A 224 -4.25 -10.52 -7.33
C PHE A 224 -5.15 -11.72 -7.65
N LEU A 225 -6.35 -11.49 -8.19
CA LEU A 225 -7.33 -12.54 -8.48
C LEU A 225 -6.89 -13.49 -9.58
N ARG A 226 -5.97 -13.09 -10.46
CA ARG A 226 -5.33 -14.00 -11.42
C ARG A 226 -4.52 -15.10 -10.74
N GLY A 227 -4.31 -15.03 -9.45
CA GLY A 227 -3.61 -16.05 -8.68
C GLY A 227 -2.12 -16.15 -8.98
N GLY A 228 -1.50 -17.22 -8.51
CA GLY A 228 -0.07 -17.47 -8.59
C GLY A 228 0.65 -17.17 -7.26
N THR A 229 1.96 -17.24 -7.29
CA THR A 229 2.82 -16.88 -6.16
C THR A 229 2.74 -15.37 -5.87
N PRO A 230 3.04 -14.92 -4.64
CA PRO A 230 3.07 -13.49 -4.33
C PRO A 230 3.98 -12.67 -5.27
N LEU A 231 5.08 -13.26 -5.74
CA LEU A 231 5.96 -12.58 -6.70
C LEU A 231 5.29 -12.43 -8.07
N GLU A 232 4.60 -13.45 -8.57
CA GLU A 232 3.88 -13.37 -9.85
C GLU A 232 2.73 -12.35 -9.79
N VAL A 233 2.03 -12.24 -8.66
CA VAL A 233 1.02 -11.20 -8.42
C VAL A 233 1.63 -9.80 -8.52
N ILE A 234 2.75 -9.57 -7.84
CA ILE A 234 3.49 -8.30 -7.87
C ILE A 234 4.00 -8.00 -9.29
N GLN A 235 4.59 -8.98 -9.96
CA GLN A 235 5.12 -8.84 -11.32
C GLN A 235 4.03 -8.44 -12.32
N ARG A 236 2.85 -9.06 -12.20
CA ARG A 236 1.67 -8.73 -13.04
C ARG A 236 1.21 -7.30 -12.82
N ALA A 237 1.18 -6.83 -11.58
CA ALA A 237 0.82 -5.46 -11.27
C ALA A 237 1.82 -4.44 -11.83
N ILE A 238 3.10 -4.80 -11.94
CA ILE A 238 4.18 -3.93 -12.48
C ILE A 238 4.22 -3.96 -14.01
N ALA A 239 4.02 -5.11 -14.63
CA ALA A 239 4.20 -5.31 -16.09
C ALA A 239 3.34 -4.36 -16.93
N ALA A 240 2.21 -3.94 -16.43
CA ALA A 240 1.27 -3.04 -17.09
C ALA A 240 1.74 -1.56 -17.13
N GLY A 241 2.78 -1.19 -16.39
CA GLY A 241 3.23 0.20 -16.29
C GLY A 241 2.26 1.08 -15.51
N GLY A 242 2.43 2.39 -15.63
CA GLY A 242 1.62 3.38 -14.91
C GLY A 242 2.12 3.63 -13.49
N ASP A 243 1.25 3.56 -12.52
CA ASP A 243 1.54 3.72 -11.08
C ASP A 243 1.95 2.35 -10.49
N THR A 244 3.14 1.91 -10.90
CA THR A 244 3.60 0.52 -10.70
C THR A 244 3.89 0.17 -9.25
N ASP A 245 4.39 1.11 -8.46
CA ASP A 245 4.67 0.95 -7.04
C ASP A 245 3.39 0.80 -6.22
N SER A 246 2.43 1.72 -6.35
CA SER A 246 1.15 1.62 -5.64
C SER A 246 0.31 0.42 -6.08
N ASN A 247 0.23 0.13 -7.38
CA ASN A 247 -0.49 -1.04 -7.88
C ASN A 247 0.11 -2.34 -7.31
N ALA A 248 1.43 -2.45 -7.32
CA ALA A 248 2.13 -3.61 -6.79
C ALA A 248 2.13 -3.65 -5.26
N ALA A 249 2.15 -2.50 -4.56
CA ALA A 249 2.01 -2.44 -3.11
C ALA A 249 0.65 -2.96 -2.65
N ILE A 250 -0.45 -2.55 -3.31
CA ILE A 250 -1.81 -3.05 -3.01
C ILE A 250 -1.91 -4.54 -3.31
N ALA A 251 -1.49 -4.99 -4.49
CA ALA A 251 -1.54 -6.40 -4.88
C ALA A 251 -0.65 -7.28 -3.99
N GLY A 252 0.55 -6.80 -3.66
CA GLY A 252 1.47 -7.43 -2.72
C GLY A 252 0.93 -7.49 -1.29
N ALA A 253 0.18 -6.47 -0.85
CA ALA A 253 -0.50 -6.47 0.44
C ALA A 253 -1.55 -7.59 0.52
N PHE A 254 -2.35 -7.78 -0.53
CA PHE A 254 -3.33 -8.86 -0.63
C PHE A 254 -2.66 -10.23 -0.62
N ALA A 255 -1.62 -10.41 -1.45
CA ALA A 255 -0.86 -11.65 -1.49
C ALA A 255 -0.19 -11.96 -0.13
N GLY A 256 0.38 -10.94 0.51
CA GLY A 256 0.97 -11.09 1.85
C GLY A 256 -0.05 -11.30 2.97
N ALA A 257 -1.31 -10.85 2.80
CA ALA A 257 -2.40 -11.18 3.71
C ALA A 257 -2.83 -12.64 3.58
N LEU A 258 -2.89 -13.15 2.34
CA LEU A 258 -3.33 -14.51 2.03
C LEU A 258 -2.28 -15.57 2.37
N HIS A 259 -1.01 -15.32 2.04
CA HIS A 259 0.07 -16.32 2.11
C HIS A 259 0.96 -16.18 3.36
N GLY A 260 0.80 -15.09 4.12
CA GLY A 260 1.69 -14.79 5.24
C GLY A 260 3.12 -14.43 4.78
N GLU A 261 4.02 -14.23 5.72
CA GLU A 261 5.44 -13.94 5.41
C GLU A 261 6.14 -15.13 4.76
N SER A 262 5.81 -16.35 5.17
CA SER A 262 6.41 -17.57 4.64
C SER A 262 6.14 -17.79 3.15
N GLY A 263 5.08 -17.22 2.61
CA GLY A 263 4.77 -17.26 1.17
C GLY A 263 5.48 -16.20 0.35
N LEU A 264 6.08 -15.19 0.99
CA LEU A 264 6.82 -14.12 0.31
C LEU A 264 8.25 -14.58 -0.06
N PRO A 265 8.85 -14.07 -1.16
CA PRO A 265 10.19 -14.46 -1.58
C PRO A 265 11.26 -13.98 -0.59
N ALA A 266 11.78 -14.89 0.24
CA ALA A 266 12.74 -14.60 1.32
C ALA A 266 13.98 -13.85 0.83
N ALA A 267 14.54 -14.24 -0.33
CA ALA A 267 15.71 -13.57 -0.90
C ALA A 267 15.47 -12.08 -1.20
N LEU A 268 14.28 -11.70 -1.68
CA LEU A 268 13.93 -10.31 -1.90
C LEU A 268 13.69 -9.57 -0.59
N LEU A 269 13.12 -10.22 0.43
CA LEU A 269 12.98 -9.60 1.75
C LEU A 269 14.33 -9.28 2.39
N GLU A 270 15.37 -10.10 2.18
CA GLU A 270 16.75 -9.87 2.65
C GLU A 270 17.46 -8.76 1.86
N GLU A 271 17.09 -8.58 0.59
CA GLU A 271 17.63 -7.50 -0.25
C GLU A 271 16.94 -6.14 -0.02
N LEU A 272 15.80 -6.09 0.69
CA LEU A 272 15.22 -4.82 1.13
C LEU A 272 16.15 -4.09 2.10
N HIS A 273 16.24 -2.77 1.95
CA HIS A 273 17.04 -1.94 2.84
C HIS A 273 16.47 -1.95 4.27
N ASP A 274 17.21 -2.52 5.21
CA ASP A 274 16.78 -2.64 6.60
C ASP A 274 17.17 -1.39 7.40
N GLY A 275 16.57 -0.28 7.02
CA GLY A 275 16.67 1.01 7.70
C GLY A 275 15.31 1.46 8.25
N PRO A 276 15.05 2.77 8.33
CA PRO A 276 13.72 3.28 8.65
C PRO A 276 12.68 2.69 7.68
N PHE A 277 11.63 2.09 8.25
CA PHE A 277 10.58 1.37 7.51
C PHE A 277 11.03 0.08 6.79
N GLY A 278 12.20 -0.45 7.14
CA GLY A 278 12.72 -1.71 6.60
C GLY A 278 12.08 -2.95 7.24
N PRO A 279 12.45 -4.16 6.75
CA PRO A 279 11.82 -5.42 7.16
C PRO A 279 11.78 -5.66 8.67
N THR A 280 12.87 -5.38 9.39
CA THR A 280 12.93 -5.53 10.86
C THR A 280 11.88 -4.64 11.56
N HIS A 281 11.75 -3.38 11.14
CA HIS A 281 10.75 -2.48 11.70
C HIS A 281 9.32 -2.93 11.36
N LEU A 282 9.08 -3.36 10.11
CA LEU A 282 7.76 -3.82 9.66
C LEU A 282 7.32 -5.10 10.40
N ARG A 283 8.22 -6.05 10.64
CA ARG A 283 7.96 -7.26 11.44
C ARG A 283 7.60 -6.92 12.89
N ALA A 284 8.36 -6.01 13.49
CA ALA A 284 8.10 -5.58 14.85
C ALA A 284 6.74 -4.87 14.98
N LEU A 285 6.33 -4.05 13.99
CA LEU A 285 4.99 -3.47 13.96
C LEU A 285 3.89 -4.53 13.80
N ALA A 286 4.09 -5.51 12.92
CA ALA A 286 3.14 -6.60 12.71
C ALA A 286 2.94 -7.44 13.99
N ALA A 287 4.01 -7.77 14.70
CA ALA A 287 3.96 -8.51 15.96
C ALA A 287 3.13 -7.77 17.03
N HIS A 288 3.15 -6.44 17.06
CA HIS A 288 2.33 -5.66 17.99
C HIS A 288 0.83 -5.65 17.63
N LEU A 289 0.48 -5.91 16.39
CA LEU A 289 -0.91 -5.92 15.92
C LEU A 289 -1.55 -7.32 15.99
N THR A 290 -0.73 -8.36 16.04
CA THR A 290 -1.23 -9.74 16.15
C THR A 290 -1.69 -10.00 17.58
N PRO A 291 -2.93 -10.50 17.81
CA PRO A 291 -3.37 -10.94 19.12
C PRO A 291 -2.46 -12.08 19.60
N THR A 292 -1.73 -11.89 20.67
CA THR A 292 -0.98 -12.97 21.32
C THR A 292 -1.85 -13.51 22.46
N GLU A 293 -1.93 -14.83 22.62
CA GLU A 293 -2.67 -15.49 23.72
C GLU A 293 -2.25 -14.99 25.12
N ALA A 294 -1.07 -14.38 25.24
CA ALA A 294 -0.57 -13.73 26.45
C ALA A 294 -1.42 -12.54 26.97
N ILE A 295 -2.40 -12.05 26.20
CA ILE A 295 -3.31 -10.96 26.66
C ILE A 295 -4.38 -11.51 27.62
N ALA A 296 -4.63 -12.82 27.66
CA ALA A 296 -5.57 -13.44 28.58
C ALA A 296 -5.13 -13.31 30.06
N ASP A 297 -3.87 -13.02 30.33
CA ASP A 297 -3.26 -13.03 31.66
C ASP A 297 -2.99 -11.64 32.26
N GLY A 298 -3.58 -10.57 31.71
CA GLY A 298 -3.54 -9.23 32.31
C GLY A 298 -2.14 -8.60 32.40
N SER A 299 -1.11 -9.21 31.83
CA SER A 299 0.23 -8.63 31.77
C SER A 299 0.25 -7.55 30.71
N SER A 300 0.38 -6.29 31.14
CA SER A 300 0.58 -5.15 30.26
C SER A 300 1.73 -5.45 29.27
N ARG A 301 1.50 -5.24 27.97
CA ARG A 301 2.58 -5.25 26.97
C ARG A 301 3.64 -4.21 27.35
N GLY A 302 4.62 -4.63 28.16
CA GLY A 302 5.75 -3.78 28.56
C GLY A 302 6.76 -3.52 27.44
N GLU A 303 6.60 -4.16 26.28
CA GLU A 303 7.45 -3.90 25.12
C GLU A 303 7.07 -2.57 24.45
N ARG A 304 8.06 -1.68 24.36
CA ARG A 304 7.90 -0.43 23.64
C ARG A 304 7.62 -0.73 22.17
N LEU A 305 6.52 -0.17 21.64
CA LEU A 305 6.19 -0.26 20.23
C LEU A 305 7.41 0.15 19.38
N ALA A 306 7.73 -0.65 18.37
CA ALA A 306 8.82 -0.36 17.45
C ALA A 306 8.66 1.02 16.80
N THR A 307 9.71 1.82 16.87
CA THR A 307 9.76 3.14 16.26
C THR A 307 10.98 3.23 15.35
N TYR A 308 10.85 3.92 14.23
CA TYR A 308 11.99 4.24 13.39
C TYR A 308 12.72 5.50 13.88
N SER A 309 14.00 5.64 13.52
CA SER A 309 14.78 6.84 13.81
C SER A 309 14.40 7.97 12.85
N PRO A 310 13.85 9.10 13.35
CA PRO A 310 13.50 10.25 12.51
C PRO A 310 14.69 10.88 11.78
N THR A 311 15.85 10.91 12.43
CA THR A 311 17.09 11.48 11.86
C THR A 311 17.65 10.60 10.75
N LEU A 312 17.64 9.28 10.94
CA LEU A 312 18.05 8.33 9.89
C LEU A 312 17.09 8.37 8.70
N ALA A 313 15.78 8.55 8.93
CA ALA A 313 14.81 8.70 7.85
C ALA A 313 15.10 9.96 7.02
N LEU A 314 15.35 11.11 7.67
CA LEU A 314 15.73 12.33 6.96
C LEU A 314 17.06 12.16 6.20
N ALA A 315 18.09 11.58 6.83
CA ALA A 315 19.38 11.33 6.20
C ALA A 315 19.25 10.42 4.97
N ARG A 316 18.46 9.33 5.06
CA ARG A 316 18.16 8.45 3.92
C ARG A 316 17.45 9.22 2.79
N ASN A 317 16.44 10.01 3.10
CA ASN A 317 15.69 10.76 2.10
C ASN A 317 16.56 11.76 1.36
N LEU A 318 17.43 12.48 2.09
CA LEU A 318 18.40 13.40 1.48
C LEU A 318 19.45 12.66 0.62
N ALA A 319 19.93 11.49 1.07
CA ALA A 319 20.91 10.69 0.32
C ALA A 319 20.32 10.10 -0.97
N LEU A 320 19.02 9.73 -0.96
CA LEU A 320 18.34 9.18 -2.13
C LEU A 320 17.79 10.27 -3.07
N PHE A 321 17.74 11.52 -2.66
CA PHE A 321 17.19 12.61 -3.47
C PHE A 321 17.82 12.71 -4.87
N PRO A 322 19.16 12.63 -5.05
CA PRO A 322 19.77 12.62 -6.37
C PRO A 322 19.36 11.41 -7.22
N VAL A 323 19.16 10.24 -6.60
CA VAL A 323 18.73 9.01 -7.31
C VAL A 323 17.31 9.19 -7.84
N VAL A 324 16.42 9.71 -7.00
CA VAL A 324 15.02 10.01 -7.38
C VAL A 324 14.96 11.06 -8.48
N LEU A 325 15.79 12.11 -8.43
CA LEU A 325 15.86 13.12 -9.47
C LEU A 325 16.32 12.54 -10.82
N VAL A 326 17.37 11.71 -10.81
CA VAL A 326 17.83 11.00 -12.02
C VAL A 326 16.74 10.08 -12.56
N HIS A 327 16.04 9.39 -11.67
CA HIS A 327 14.92 8.54 -12.03
C HIS A 327 13.79 9.35 -12.69
N ALA A 328 13.37 10.45 -12.10
CA ALA A 328 12.34 11.33 -12.67
C ALA A 328 12.71 11.81 -14.10
N VAL A 329 13.98 12.18 -14.31
CA VAL A 329 14.49 12.54 -15.65
C VAL A 329 14.37 11.37 -16.63
N ARG A 330 14.72 10.14 -16.20
CA ARG A 330 14.59 8.93 -17.02
C ARG A 330 13.15 8.66 -17.42
N VAL A 331 12.21 8.79 -16.48
CA VAL A 331 10.77 8.62 -16.73
C VAL A 331 10.28 9.64 -17.77
N VAL A 332 10.66 10.92 -17.63
CA VAL A 332 10.31 11.95 -18.62
C VAL A 332 10.93 11.62 -19.99
N ALA A 333 12.21 11.25 -20.03
CA ALA A 333 12.90 10.89 -21.28
C ALA A 333 12.27 9.68 -21.96
N SER A 334 11.80 8.69 -21.20
CA SER A 334 11.17 7.47 -21.75
C SER A 334 9.85 7.72 -22.49
N ARG A 335 9.23 8.88 -22.30
CA ARG A 335 8.00 9.28 -23.03
C ARG A 335 8.25 9.70 -24.48
N PHE A 336 9.52 9.92 -24.83
CA PHE A 336 9.94 10.35 -26.18
C PHE A 336 10.63 9.24 -26.97
N VAL A 337 10.72 8.04 -26.40
CA VAL A 337 11.28 6.83 -27.01
C VAL A 337 10.19 5.79 -27.25
#